data_c1066038b09952529f5469c9795a1b16
#
_entry.id   c1066038b09952529f5469c9795a1b16
#
_cell.length_a   1.000
_cell.length_b   1.000
_cell.length_c   1.000
_cell.angle_alpha   90.00
_cell.angle_beta   90.00
_cell.angle_gamma   90.00
#
_symmetry.space_group_name_H-M   'P 1'
#
loop_
_entity.id
_entity.type
_entity.pdbx_description
1 polymer ?
#
loop_
_entity_poly.entity_id
_entity_poly.type
_entity_poly.pdbx_seq_one_letter_code
_entity_poly.pdbx_strand_id
1 'polypeptide(L)'
;GSFKARGLSSAVSKAIELGQKKICLPSAGNAAGAMSAYAAAAGLKFKVFMPKDAPIPNKIECFAFGADIQLVDGYINDAGKLSIQASENEGFFDLSTLKEPYRVKGKKTMGYEIIEQMNFSVPDVIIYPTGGGTGIVGIWKALDEMEKLNLIDSKRPRMICVQADGCSPIVNAY
;
A
#
# COMPACT_ATOMS: atom_id res chain seq x y z
N GLY A 1 -3.08 -11.53 -7.76
CA GLY A 1 -3.01 -10.75 -6.53
C GLY A 1 -1.59 -10.59 -6.03
N SER A 2 -1.36 -9.53 -5.30
CA SER A 2 -0.11 -9.27 -4.62
C SER A 2 -0.38 -8.88 -3.18
N PHE A 3 0.67 -8.82 -2.36
CA PHE A 3 0.53 -8.38 -0.98
C PHE A 3 0.00 -6.93 -0.85
N LYS A 4 0.03 -6.13 -1.92
CA LYS A 4 -0.57 -4.79 -1.97
C LYS A 4 -2.09 -4.83 -1.79
N ALA A 5 -2.73 -5.93 -2.16
CA ALA A 5 -4.17 -6.17 -1.97
C ALA A 5 -4.60 -6.01 -0.50
N ARG A 6 -3.80 -6.48 0.46
CA ARG A 6 -4.09 -6.35 1.90
C ARG A 6 -4.37 -4.90 2.33
N GLY A 7 -3.51 -3.98 1.88
CA GLY A 7 -3.67 -2.56 2.21
C GLY A 7 -4.76 -1.88 1.39
N LEU A 8 -4.84 -2.18 0.09
CA LEU A 8 -5.77 -1.49 -0.79
C LEU A 8 -7.22 -1.95 -0.56
N SER A 9 -7.47 -3.20 -0.17
CA SER A 9 -8.83 -3.63 0.23
C SER A 9 -9.33 -2.78 1.41
N SER A 10 -8.53 -2.65 2.46
CA SER A 10 -8.90 -1.82 3.62
C SER A 10 -9.07 -0.34 3.26
N ALA A 11 -8.17 0.21 2.45
CA ALA A 11 -8.24 1.62 2.07
C ALA A 11 -9.47 1.94 1.20
N VAL A 12 -9.79 1.08 0.23
CA VAL A 12 -10.98 1.23 -0.62
C VAL A 12 -12.25 1.05 0.20
N SER A 13 -12.32 0.04 1.06
CA SER A 13 -13.47 -0.16 1.96
C SER A 13 -13.71 1.07 2.86
N LYS A 14 -12.63 1.63 3.40
CA LYS A 14 -12.75 2.83 4.24
C LYS A 14 -13.11 4.08 3.44
N ALA A 15 -12.62 4.21 2.21
CA ALA A 15 -13.06 5.29 1.32
C ALA A 15 -14.58 5.25 1.10
N ILE A 16 -15.15 4.06 0.89
CA ILE A 16 -16.62 3.86 0.75
C ILE A 16 -17.34 4.28 2.05
N GLU A 17 -16.87 3.80 3.20
CA GLU A 17 -17.41 4.14 4.51
C GLU A 17 -17.41 5.65 4.78
N LEU A 18 -16.37 6.35 4.30
CA LEU A 18 -16.26 7.81 4.36
C LEU A 18 -17.08 8.54 3.29
N GLY A 19 -17.89 7.82 2.51
CA GLY A 19 -18.75 8.39 1.47
C GLY A 19 -18.02 8.83 0.20
N GLN A 20 -16.74 8.46 0.04
CA GLN A 20 -15.97 8.82 -1.14
C GLN A 20 -16.51 8.12 -2.39
N LYS A 21 -16.60 8.84 -3.50
CA LYS A 21 -17.09 8.33 -4.80
C LYS A 21 -16.00 8.17 -5.83
N LYS A 22 -14.84 8.77 -5.59
CA LYS A 22 -13.69 8.74 -6.49
C LYS A 22 -12.38 8.72 -5.70
N ILE A 23 -11.48 7.87 -6.15
CA ILE A 23 -10.19 7.62 -5.51
C ILE A 23 -9.06 7.72 -6.53
N CYS A 24 -7.88 8.08 -6.09
CA CYS A 24 -6.71 8.10 -6.96
C CYS A 24 -5.45 7.59 -6.25
N LEU A 25 -4.42 7.29 -7.05
CA LEU A 25 -3.15 6.83 -6.50
C LEU A 25 -2.05 6.92 -7.57
N PRO A 26 -0.84 7.37 -7.21
CA PRO A 26 0.33 7.25 -8.05
C PRO A 26 0.98 5.89 -7.86
N SER A 27 1.18 5.11 -8.91
CA SER A 27 1.85 3.82 -8.81
C SER A 27 2.25 3.26 -10.17
N ALA A 28 3.47 2.74 -10.28
CA ALA A 28 3.98 2.03 -11.45
C ALA A 28 3.80 0.50 -11.36
N GLY A 29 3.12 -0.02 -10.33
CA GLY A 29 3.12 -1.47 -10.07
C GLY A 29 1.87 -1.98 -9.36
N ASN A 30 2.03 -3.04 -8.60
CA ASN A 30 0.97 -3.83 -7.96
C ASN A 30 -0.03 -3.04 -7.09
N ALA A 31 0.34 -1.83 -6.60
CA ALA A 31 -0.62 -1.01 -5.87
C ALA A 31 -1.71 -0.45 -6.78
N ALA A 32 -1.33 -0.06 -8.02
CA ALA A 32 -2.28 0.39 -9.02
C ALA A 32 -3.28 -0.71 -9.39
N GLY A 33 -2.80 -1.91 -9.72
CA GLY A 33 -3.67 -3.06 -10.03
C GLY A 33 -4.60 -3.43 -8.86
N ALA A 34 -4.07 -3.50 -7.63
CA ALA A 34 -4.88 -3.81 -6.47
C ALA A 34 -5.96 -2.75 -6.20
N MET A 35 -5.63 -1.44 -6.29
CA MET A 35 -6.64 -0.38 -6.17
C MET A 35 -7.68 -0.51 -7.26
N SER A 36 -7.27 -0.70 -8.51
CA SER A 36 -8.18 -0.79 -9.65
C SER A 36 -9.19 -1.93 -9.49
N ALA A 37 -8.72 -3.11 -9.06
CA ALA A 37 -9.59 -4.26 -8.83
C ALA A 37 -10.66 -3.98 -7.76
N TYR A 38 -10.25 -3.45 -6.59
CA TYR A 38 -11.20 -3.15 -5.52
C TYR A 38 -12.11 -1.97 -5.83
N ALA A 39 -11.60 -0.94 -6.50
CA ALA A 39 -12.39 0.22 -6.92
C ALA A 39 -13.46 -0.17 -7.94
N ALA A 40 -13.12 -1.00 -8.93
CA ALA A 40 -14.05 -1.54 -9.90
C ALA A 40 -15.16 -2.37 -9.22
N ALA A 41 -14.77 -3.29 -8.33
CA ALA A 41 -15.72 -4.10 -7.57
C ALA A 41 -16.66 -3.25 -6.69
N ALA A 42 -16.19 -2.09 -6.22
CA ALA A 42 -16.95 -1.15 -5.41
C ALA A 42 -17.78 -0.13 -6.23
N GLY A 43 -17.66 -0.12 -7.55
CA GLY A 43 -18.33 0.86 -8.40
C GLY A 43 -17.84 2.31 -8.23
N LEU A 44 -16.62 2.50 -7.74
CA LEU A 44 -16.03 3.82 -7.58
C LEU A 44 -15.43 4.31 -8.90
N LYS A 45 -15.35 5.63 -9.07
CA LYS A 45 -14.44 6.22 -10.08
C LYS A 45 -13.01 6.17 -9.55
N PHE A 46 -12.06 5.78 -10.38
CA PHE A 46 -10.67 5.70 -9.94
C PHE A 46 -9.70 6.10 -11.04
N LYS A 47 -8.68 6.83 -10.62
CA LYS A 47 -7.63 7.35 -11.48
C LYS A 47 -6.27 6.86 -11.01
N VAL A 48 -5.44 6.41 -11.95
CA VAL A 48 -4.06 5.97 -11.70
C VAL A 48 -3.11 6.93 -12.41
N PHE A 49 -2.20 7.52 -11.65
CA PHE A 49 -1.08 8.29 -12.21
C PHE A 49 0.14 7.37 -12.30
N MET A 50 0.62 7.12 -13.50
CA MET A 50 1.63 6.10 -13.76
C MET A 50 2.73 6.64 -14.67
N PRO A 51 4.03 6.49 -14.32
CA PRO A 51 5.13 6.79 -15.22
C PRO A 51 4.97 6.08 -16.56
N LYS A 52 5.38 6.73 -17.66
CA LYS A 52 5.27 6.16 -19.02
C LYS A 52 6.05 4.86 -19.19
N ASP A 53 7.16 4.71 -18.48
CA ASP A 53 8.04 3.54 -18.48
C ASP A 53 7.56 2.40 -17.55
N ALA A 54 6.43 2.56 -16.87
CA ALA A 54 5.87 1.50 -16.05
C ALA A 54 5.64 0.22 -16.85
N PRO A 55 5.83 -0.98 -16.25
CA PRO A 55 5.70 -2.26 -16.95
C PRO A 55 4.34 -2.41 -17.64
N ILE A 56 4.35 -2.89 -18.87
CA ILE A 56 3.14 -3.09 -19.68
C ILE A 56 2.08 -3.94 -18.96
N PRO A 57 2.42 -5.07 -18.28
CA PRO A 57 1.44 -5.86 -17.56
C PRO A 57 0.66 -5.05 -16.51
N ASN A 58 1.31 -4.12 -15.80
CA ASN A 58 0.65 -3.29 -14.80
C ASN A 58 -0.32 -2.28 -15.43
N LYS A 59 0.01 -1.75 -16.62
CA LYS A 59 -0.90 -0.88 -17.40
C LYS A 59 -2.12 -1.66 -17.85
N ILE A 60 -1.90 -2.87 -18.41
CA ILE A 60 -2.98 -3.74 -18.88
C ILE A 60 -3.89 -4.13 -17.72
N GLU A 61 -3.34 -4.50 -16.56
CA GLU A 61 -4.13 -4.85 -15.37
C GLU A 61 -5.06 -3.69 -14.96
N CYS A 62 -4.52 -2.48 -14.85
CA CYS A 62 -5.33 -1.30 -14.50
C CYS A 62 -6.39 -1.00 -15.55
N PHE A 63 -6.04 -1.07 -16.82
CA PHE A 63 -6.97 -0.84 -17.93
C PHE A 63 -8.11 -1.87 -17.94
N ALA A 64 -7.79 -3.15 -17.71
CA ALA A 64 -8.78 -4.23 -17.68
C ALA A 64 -9.84 -4.04 -16.59
N PHE A 65 -9.50 -3.37 -15.49
CA PHE A 65 -10.44 -3.00 -14.44
C PHE A 65 -11.16 -1.67 -14.69
N GLY A 66 -10.87 -0.98 -15.81
CA GLY A 66 -11.53 0.28 -16.16
C GLY A 66 -10.92 1.52 -15.50
N ALA A 67 -9.64 1.49 -15.13
CA ALA A 67 -8.95 2.65 -14.58
C ALA A 67 -8.84 3.78 -15.62
N ASP A 68 -9.08 5.01 -15.17
CA ASP A 68 -8.60 6.22 -15.87
C ASP A 68 -7.09 6.34 -15.60
N ILE A 69 -6.27 5.97 -16.60
CA ILE A 69 -4.81 5.95 -16.46
C ILE A 69 -4.24 7.21 -17.11
N GLN A 70 -3.62 8.04 -16.28
CA GLN A 70 -2.84 9.18 -16.74
C GLN A 70 -1.36 8.81 -16.76
N LEU A 71 -0.80 8.67 -17.96
CA LEU A 71 0.63 8.42 -18.13
C LEU A 71 1.43 9.72 -17.96
N VAL A 72 2.47 9.65 -17.13
CA VAL A 72 3.31 10.79 -16.74
C VAL A 72 4.67 10.66 -17.38
N ASP A 73 5.12 11.73 -18.00
CA ASP A 73 6.49 11.84 -18.53
C ASP A 73 7.41 12.30 -17.40
N GLY A 74 7.88 11.33 -16.59
CA GLY A 74 8.62 11.59 -15.36
C GLY A 74 8.64 10.38 -14.46
N TYR A 75 9.05 10.59 -13.22
CA TYR A 75 9.17 9.55 -12.19
C TYR A 75 7.92 9.45 -11.32
N ILE A 76 7.95 8.49 -10.41
CA ILE A 76 6.86 8.27 -9.46
C ILE A 76 6.54 9.51 -8.59
N ASN A 77 7.54 10.36 -8.33
CA ASN A 77 7.33 11.61 -7.60
C ASN A 77 6.49 12.62 -8.39
N ASP A 78 6.63 12.65 -9.72
CA ASP A 78 5.83 13.53 -10.59
C ASP A 78 4.40 13.01 -10.69
N ALA A 79 4.22 11.69 -10.79
CA ALA A 79 2.91 11.07 -10.66
C ALA A 79 2.26 11.39 -9.30
N GLY A 80 3.05 11.43 -8.22
CA GLY A 80 2.59 11.84 -6.90
C GLY A 80 2.06 13.27 -6.83
N LYS A 81 2.73 14.22 -7.50
CA LYS A 81 2.25 15.61 -7.58
C LYS A 81 0.88 15.71 -8.27
N LEU A 82 0.70 14.97 -9.36
CA LEU A 82 -0.59 14.93 -10.07
C LEU A 82 -1.70 14.28 -9.24
N SER A 83 -1.39 13.26 -8.43
CA SER A 83 -2.36 12.68 -7.50
C SER A 83 -2.83 13.70 -6.46
N ILE A 84 -1.91 14.50 -5.92
CA ILE A 84 -2.24 15.59 -4.98
C ILE A 84 -3.13 16.63 -5.68
N GLN A 85 -2.78 17.06 -6.89
CA GLN A 85 -3.59 18.01 -7.66
C GLN A 85 -5.00 17.49 -7.94
N ALA A 86 -5.14 16.21 -8.29
CA ALA A 86 -6.44 15.59 -8.49
C ALA A 86 -7.26 15.54 -7.19
N SER A 87 -6.60 15.33 -6.05
CA SER A 87 -7.26 15.39 -4.75
C SER A 87 -7.78 16.79 -4.45
N GLU A 88 -6.94 17.82 -4.63
CA GLU A 88 -7.26 19.20 -4.29
C GLU A 88 -8.28 19.83 -5.26
N ASN A 89 -8.12 19.62 -6.56
CA ASN A 89 -8.89 20.32 -7.58
C ASN A 89 -10.09 19.52 -8.11
N GLU A 90 -10.00 18.19 -8.09
CA GLU A 90 -11.05 17.32 -8.63
C GLU A 90 -11.79 16.55 -7.53
N GLY A 91 -11.34 16.61 -6.27
CA GLY A 91 -11.95 15.95 -5.12
C GLY A 91 -11.80 14.42 -5.14
N PHE A 92 -10.72 13.89 -5.69
CA PHE A 92 -10.35 12.49 -5.52
C PHE A 92 -9.81 12.25 -4.11
N PHE A 93 -10.18 11.13 -3.49
CA PHE A 93 -9.56 10.69 -2.27
C PHE A 93 -8.22 10.02 -2.59
N ASP A 94 -7.11 10.64 -2.15
CA ASP A 94 -5.75 10.19 -2.47
C ASP A 94 -5.33 9.02 -1.58
N LEU A 95 -5.14 7.85 -2.20
CA LEU A 95 -4.64 6.64 -1.57
C LEU A 95 -3.11 6.47 -1.71
N SER A 96 -2.37 7.55 -1.84
CA SER A 96 -0.91 7.53 -1.88
C SER A 96 -0.30 6.92 -0.62
N THR A 97 0.93 6.42 -0.74
CA THR A 97 1.66 5.80 0.36
C THR A 97 1.80 6.76 1.55
N LEU A 98 1.35 6.34 2.73
CA LEU A 98 1.37 7.10 4.00
C LEU A 98 0.58 8.42 4.00
N LYS A 99 -0.27 8.68 3.02
CA LYS A 99 -1.20 9.82 3.04
C LYS A 99 -2.48 9.51 3.82
N GLU A 100 -2.78 8.24 3.99
CA GLU A 100 -3.91 7.76 4.80
C GLU A 100 -3.46 6.53 5.65
N PRO A 101 -4.10 6.23 6.78
CA PRO A 101 -3.67 5.16 7.67
C PRO A 101 -4.18 3.77 7.26
N TYR A 102 -5.17 3.68 6.37
CA TYR A 102 -5.93 2.46 6.13
C TYR A 102 -5.13 1.39 5.39
N ARG A 103 -4.21 1.79 4.51
CA ARG A 103 -3.28 0.85 3.87
C ARG A 103 -2.36 0.17 4.87
N VAL A 104 -1.89 0.91 5.88
CA VAL A 104 -1.09 0.34 6.98
C VAL A 104 -1.95 -0.62 7.80
N LYS A 105 -3.20 -0.23 8.11
CA LYS A 105 -4.16 -1.06 8.84
C LYS A 105 -4.42 -2.40 8.15
N GLY A 106 -4.68 -2.40 6.84
CA GLY A 106 -4.87 -3.64 6.08
C GLY A 106 -3.62 -4.52 6.04
N LYS A 107 -2.43 -3.93 6.06
CA LYS A 107 -1.17 -4.68 6.04
C LYS A 107 -0.81 -5.33 7.37
N LYS A 108 -1.44 -4.99 8.47
CA LYS A 108 -1.31 -5.70 9.75
C LYS A 108 -1.64 -7.19 9.62
N THR A 109 -2.57 -7.54 8.70
CA THR A 109 -2.95 -8.93 8.46
C THR A 109 -1.77 -9.84 8.14
N MET A 110 -0.72 -9.32 7.52
CA MET A 110 0.51 -10.10 7.29
C MET A 110 1.24 -10.39 8.59
N GLY A 111 1.29 -9.45 9.52
CA GLY A 111 1.88 -9.66 10.85
C GLY A 111 1.12 -10.72 11.64
N TYR A 112 -0.22 -10.65 11.64
CA TYR A 112 -1.06 -11.65 12.30
C TYR A 112 -0.85 -13.04 11.72
N GLU A 113 -0.86 -13.19 10.40
CA GLU A 113 -0.65 -14.47 9.74
C GLU A 113 0.75 -15.06 10.00
N ILE A 114 1.81 -14.24 10.02
CA ILE A 114 3.16 -14.70 10.35
C ILE A 114 3.15 -15.32 11.75
N ILE A 115 2.61 -14.63 12.73
CA ILE A 115 2.61 -15.09 14.13
C ILE A 115 1.72 -16.30 14.31
N GLU A 116 0.53 -16.32 13.72
CA GLU A 116 -0.39 -17.46 13.73
C GLU A 116 0.27 -18.72 13.14
N GLN A 117 0.89 -18.60 11.95
CA GLN A 117 1.56 -19.70 11.28
C GLN A 117 2.82 -20.20 12.02
N MET A 118 3.38 -19.37 12.89
CA MET A 118 4.46 -19.73 13.81
C MET A 118 3.97 -20.20 15.19
N ASN A 119 2.72 -20.64 15.30
CA ASN A 119 2.09 -21.06 16.55
C ASN A 119 2.24 -20.02 17.68
N PHE A 120 1.96 -18.76 17.38
CA PHE A 120 2.09 -17.60 18.27
C PHE A 120 3.50 -17.37 18.84
N SER A 121 4.52 -17.87 18.15
CA SER A 121 5.91 -17.61 18.45
C SER A 121 6.44 -16.43 17.64
N VAL A 122 7.09 -15.48 18.30
CA VAL A 122 7.69 -14.31 17.64
C VAL A 122 9.07 -14.68 17.10
N PRO A 123 9.35 -14.51 15.79
CA PRO A 123 10.67 -14.78 15.23
C PRO A 123 11.73 -13.82 15.80
N ASP A 124 12.99 -14.20 15.71
CA ASP A 124 14.10 -13.34 16.16
C ASP A 124 14.37 -12.18 15.19
N VAL A 125 14.15 -12.41 13.90
CA VAL A 125 14.43 -11.44 12.82
C VAL A 125 13.35 -11.51 11.76
N ILE A 126 12.93 -10.36 11.26
CA ILE A 126 12.12 -10.22 10.04
C ILE A 126 12.90 -9.37 9.04
N ILE A 127 13.32 -9.95 7.92
CA ILE A 127 13.95 -9.26 6.81
C ILE A 127 12.86 -8.90 5.80
N TYR A 128 12.66 -7.60 5.56
CA TYR A 128 11.50 -7.13 4.80
C TYR A 128 11.90 -6.27 3.61
N PRO A 129 11.60 -6.70 2.36
CA PRO A 129 11.77 -5.87 1.17
C PRO A 129 10.85 -4.65 1.26
N THR A 130 11.43 -3.47 1.32
CA THR A 130 10.71 -2.25 1.72
C THR A 130 10.62 -1.26 0.56
N GLY A 131 9.40 -0.95 0.10
CA GLY A 131 9.13 0.23 -0.70
C GLY A 131 8.92 1.46 0.19
N GLY A 132 7.68 1.97 0.27
CA GLY A 132 7.34 3.14 1.12
C GLY A 132 7.10 2.83 2.60
N GLY A 133 7.49 1.67 3.13
CA GLY A 133 7.48 1.37 4.57
C GLY A 133 6.15 0.89 5.17
N THR A 134 5.02 1.00 4.46
CA THR A 134 3.70 0.66 5.04
C THR A 134 3.58 -0.80 5.51
N GLY A 135 4.30 -1.73 4.90
CA GLY A 135 4.25 -3.15 5.29
C GLY A 135 5.02 -3.42 6.57
N ILE A 136 6.25 -2.92 6.68
CA ILE A 136 7.06 -3.10 7.89
C ILE A 136 6.40 -2.45 9.11
N VAL A 137 5.82 -1.24 8.93
CA VAL A 137 5.02 -0.57 9.97
C VAL A 137 3.76 -1.36 10.30
N GLY A 138 3.09 -1.94 9.30
CA GLY A 138 1.91 -2.79 9.51
C GLY A 138 2.22 -4.02 10.35
N ILE A 139 3.32 -4.74 10.06
CA ILE A 139 3.74 -5.89 10.84
C ILE A 139 4.02 -5.48 12.29
N TRP A 140 4.77 -4.40 12.52
CA TRP A 140 5.06 -3.91 13.86
C TRP A 140 3.79 -3.61 14.66
N LYS A 141 2.83 -2.89 14.03
CA LYS A 141 1.54 -2.60 14.65
C LYS A 141 0.72 -3.85 14.98
N ALA A 142 0.83 -4.90 14.17
CA ALA A 142 0.18 -6.18 14.47
C ALA A 142 0.75 -6.80 15.74
N LEU A 143 2.08 -6.79 15.90
CA LEU A 143 2.73 -7.30 17.11
C LEU A 143 2.30 -6.51 18.37
N ASP A 144 2.21 -5.18 18.29
CA ASP A 144 1.75 -4.35 19.40
C ASP A 144 0.28 -4.65 19.80
N GLU A 145 -0.56 -4.93 18.81
CA GLU A 145 -1.96 -5.30 19.06
C GLU A 145 -2.08 -6.71 19.65
N MET A 146 -1.29 -7.67 19.15
CA MET A 146 -1.30 -9.05 19.66
C MET A 146 -0.78 -9.13 21.10
N GLU A 147 0.24 -8.34 21.46
CA GLU A 147 0.70 -8.23 22.85
C GLU A 147 -0.40 -7.67 23.76
N LYS A 148 -1.07 -6.57 23.35
CA LYS A 148 -2.18 -5.99 24.13
C LYS A 148 -3.34 -6.94 24.33
N LEU A 149 -3.52 -7.89 23.42
CA LEU A 149 -4.53 -8.95 23.50
C LEU A 149 -4.02 -10.19 24.26
N ASN A 150 -2.80 -10.16 24.79
CA ASN A 150 -2.13 -11.28 25.46
C ASN A 150 -2.01 -12.54 24.59
N LEU A 151 -1.91 -12.38 23.28
CA LEU A 151 -1.70 -13.47 22.32
C LEU A 151 -0.21 -13.81 22.14
N ILE A 152 0.67 -12.84 22.40
CA ILE A 152 2.13 -12.98 22.44
C ILE A 152 2.68 -12.21 23.64
N ASP A 153 3.93 -12.48 23.99
CA ASP A 153 4.67 -11.72 25.00
C ASP A 153 5.21 -10.38 24.45
N SER A 154 6.03 -9.69 25.24
CA SER A 154 6.67 -8.43 24.85
C SER A 154 7.85 -8.58 23.90
N LYS A 155 8.22 -9.81 23.50
CA LYS A 155 9.30 -10.06 22.55
C LYS A 155 9.01 -9.38 21.21
N ARG A 156 10.04 -8.76 20.64
CA ARG A 156 9.96 -8.16 19.30
C ARG A 156 11.06 -8.71 18.40
N PRO A 157 10.75 -8.96 17.14
CA PRO A 157 11.78 -9.31 16.17
C PRO A 157 12.66 -8.11 15.87
N ARG A 158 13.92 -8.36 15.52
CA ARG A 158 14.73 -7.35 14.86
C ARG A 158 14.20 -7.15 13.44
N MET A 159 13.67 -5.95 13.15
CA MET A 159 13.17 -5.59 11.84
C MET A 159 14.31 -5.11 10.94
N ILE A 160 14.53 -5.77 9.81
CA ILE A 160 15.55 -5.40 8.83
C ILE A 160 14.86 -4.90 7.56
N CYS A 161 15.04 -3.61 7.29
CA CYS A 161 14.56 -2.97 6.06
C CYS A 161 15.57 -3.21 4.94
N VAL A 162 15.12 -3.75 3.81
CA VAL A 162 15.95 -3.96 2.62
C VAL A 162 15.40 -3.13 1.47
N GLN A 163 16.24 -2.34 0.84
CA GLN A 163 15.92 -1.54 -0.34
C GLN A 163 16.99 -1.74 -1.42
N ALA A 164 16.65 -1.47 -2.67
CA ALA A 164 17.62 -1.51 -3.77
C ALA A 164 18.58 -0.31 -3.67
N ASP A 165 19.85 -0.50 -4.00
CA ASP A 165 20.89 0.55 -3.92
C ASP A 165 20.52 1.80 -4.71
N GLY A 166 19.88 1.65 -5.87
CA GLY A 166 19.43 2.77 -6.71
C GLY A 166 18.24 3.55 -6.13
N CYS A 167 17.57 3.05 -5.07
CA CYS A 167 16.45 3.74 -4.43
C CYS A 167 16.28 3.26 -2.98
N SER A 168 17.06 3.83 -2.07
CA SER A 168 17.14 3.42 -0.67
C SER A 168 16.89 4.56 0.35
N PRO A 169 15.83 5.37 0.19
CA PRO A 169 15.62 6.55 1.02
C PRO A 169 15.47 6.25 2.51
N ILE A 170 14.86 5.11 2.87
CA ILE A 170 14.68 4.71 4.27
C ILE A 170 16.02 4.23 4.86
N VAL A 171 16.76 3.43 4.13
CA VAL A 171 18.10 2.96 4.55
C VAL A 171 19.07 4.13 4.71
N ASN A 172 19.03 5.11 3.79
CA ASN A 172 19.91 6.28 3.86
C ASN A 172 19.52 7.27 4.98
N ALA A 173 18.28 7.20 5.46
CA ALA A 173 17.79 8.06 6.54
C ALA A 173 18.09 7.49 7.95
N TYR A 174 18.48 6.23 8.03
CA TYR A 174 18.82 5.55 9.28
C TYR A 174 20.29 5.72 9.63
#